data_032ab2ec0f8f398f5818a1a2f7ef641f
#
_entry.id   032ab2ec0f8f398f5818a1a2f7ef641f
#
_cell.length_a   1.000
_cell.length_b   1.000
_cell.length_c   1.000
_cell.angle_alpha   90.00
_cell.angle_beta   90.00
_cell.angle_gamma   90.00
#
_symmetry.space_group_name_H-M   'P 1'
#
loop_
_entity.id
_entity.type
_entity.pdbx_description
1 polymer ?
#
loop_
_entity_poly.entity_id
_entity_poly.type
_entity_poly.pdbx_seq_one_letter_code
_entity_poly.pdbx_strand_id
1 'polypeptide(L)'
;MPGTKKFDVDPEEWRRQFFGNGAEPKADTEPKPDTKPKSDGAADPATGSGVPDFPALAQEAFHGLAGEIAKTIEPHTESDQALLLIGGLVYFGNVLGHGPRLVIEGTPHFPNLYALFVGDTSKARKGTGDGRVRQIFNEAAPAWCKYRIKSGLSSGEGLINEVRDRVVKTNAQGEERVIDEGVDDKRLLIVQSEFAGALQALKREGSLLSTVLRDGWDSRDLATLVKHSPLRATNPHISVIGHITKSELVYLMDQLSMANGLGNRFLFVCVRRSKALPFSEICRRRTWPN
;
A
#
# COMPACT_ATOMS: atom_id res chain seq x y z
N MET A 1 11.24 -13.36 -32.93
CA MET A 1 10.61 -12.79 -31.73
C MET A 1 11.50 -13.08 -30.53
N PRO A 2 12.04 -12.11 -29.80
CA PRO A 2 12.90 -12.40 -28.65
C PRO A 2 12.03 -12.86 -27.48
N GLY A 3 12.45 -13.98 -26.84
CA GLY A 3 11.72 -14.68 -25.79
C GLY A 3 11.48 -13.82 -24.55
N THR A 4 10.27 -13.86 -24.06
CA THR A 4 9.86 -13.35 -22.74
C THR A 4 10.65 -14.08 -21.66
N LYS A 5 11.60 -13.37 -21.03
CA LYS A 5 12.21 -13.84 -19.77
C LYS A 5 11.12 -13.85 -18.71
N LYS A 6 10.68 -15.03 -18.31
CA LYS A 6 9.98 -15.21 -17.04
C LYS A 6 10.92 -14.76 -15.94
N PHE A 7 10.54 -13.77 -15.17
CA PHE A 7 11.17 -13.45 -13.88
C PHE A 7 10.68 -14.51 -12.89
N ASP A 8 11.33 -15.66 -12.88
CA ASP A 8 11.22 -16.65 -11.81
C ASP A 8 12.16 -16.16 -10.71
N VAL A 9 11.63 -15.43 -9.75
CA VAL A 9 12.41 -15.00 -8.59
C VAL A 9 12.35 -16.14 -7.57
N ASP A 10 13.49 -16.81 -7.37
CA ASP A 10 13.63 -17.80 -6.29
C ASP A 10 13.34 -17.12 -4.95
N PRO A 11 12.32 -17.59 -4.18
CA PRO A 11 11.97 -17.01 -2.89
C PRO A 11 13.13 -16.96 -1.88
N GLU A 12 14.05 -17.91 -1.95
CA GLU A 12 15.26 -17.97 -1.11
C GLU A 12 16.30 -16.93 -1.55
N GLU A 13 16.42 -16.67 -2.85
CA GLU A 13 17.30 -15.65 -3.40
C GLU A 13 16.80 -14.25 -3.06
N TRP A 14 15.47 -14.02 -3.15
CA TRP A 14 14.82 -12.80 -2.72
C TRP A 14 15.03 -12.55 -1.21
N ARG A 15 14.88 -13.62 -0.39
CA ARG A 15 15.12 -13.55 1.05
C ARG A 15 16.56 -13.18 1.38
N ARG A 16 17.54 -13.76 0.68
CA ARG A 16 18.96 -13.45 0.83
C ARG A 16 19.31 -12.03 0.39
N GLN A 17 18.73 -11.58 -0.73
CA GLN A 17 19.00 -10.27 -1.30
C GLN A 17 18.47 -9.11 -0.44
N PHE A 18 17.29 -9.29 0.18
CA PHE A 18 16.66 -8.25 0.99
C PHE A 18 16.94 -8.37 2.50
N PHE A 19 17.25 -9.54 3.02
CA PHE A 19 17.32 -9.78 4.45
C PHE A 19 18.67 -10.32 4.96
N GLY A 20 19.60 -10.65 4.08
CA GLY A 20 20.91 -11.23 4.44
C GLY A 20 20.81 -12.65 5.02
N ASN A 21 21.93 -13.30 5.26
CA ASN A 21 22.03 -14.64 5.87
C ASN A 21 21.86 -14.58 7.40
N GLY A 22 20.73 -14.06 7.90
CA GLY A 22 20.42 -14.03 9.32
C GLY A 22 19.89 -15.38 9.79
N ALA A 23 20.51 -15.94 10.84
CA ALA A 23 20.13 -17.18 11.51
C ALA A 23 18.67 -17.15 11.99
N GLU A 24 18.03 -18.32 12.01
CA GLU A 24 16.69 -18.53 12.54
C GLU A 24 16.52 -17.96 13.95
N PRO A 25 15.42 -17.24 14.24
CA PRO A 25 15.13 -16.80 15.60
C PRO A 25 14.77 -18.01 16.48
N LYS A 26 15.56 -18.24 17.52
CA LYS A 26 15.19 -19.16 18.60
C LYS A 26 13.94 -18.62 19.31
N ALA A 27 12.98 -19.51 19.51
CA ALA A 27 11.80 -19.27 20.31
C ALA A 27 12.17 -19.02 21.78
N ASP A 28 11.32 -18.22 22.44
CA ASP A 28 11.22 -17.96 23.88
C ASP A 28 12.24 -17.04 24.53
N THR A 29 11.77 -15.80 24.80
CA THR A 29 11.74 -15.24 26.17
C THR A 29 10.95 -13.92 26.20
N GLU A 30 10.05 -13.81 27.17
CA GLU A 30 9.26 -12.62 27.49
C GLU A 30 10.12 -11.38 27.79
N PRO A 31 9.65 -10.17 27.43
CA PRO A 31 10.40 -8.94 27.70
C PRO A 31 10.29 -8.52 29.17
N LYS A 32 11.44 -8.32 29.86
CA LYS A 32 11.55 -7.60 31.11
C LYS A 32 11.65 -6.08 30.87
N PRO A 33 11.18 -5.25 31.82
CA PRO A 33 11.05 -3.80 31.61
C PRO A 33 12.37 -3.03 31.73
N ASP A 34 12.39 -1.94 31.04
CA ASP A 34 13.26 -0.77 30.94
C ASP A 34 14.44 -0.63 31.92
N THR A 35 15.64 -0.64 31.36
CA THR A 35 16.75 0.15 31.89
C THR A 35 17.36 0.98 30.75
N LYS A 36 17.34 2.32 30.92
CA LYS A 36 17.97 3.31 30.04
C LYS A 36 19.49 3.07 29.98
N PRO A 37 20.12 3.08 28.80
CA PRO A 37 21.55 3.33 28.67
C PRO A 37 21.83 4.80 28.37
N LYS A 38 22.87 5.28 29.07
CA LYS A 38 23.47 6.59 28.97
C LYS A 38 24.16 6.78 27.60
N SER A 39 24.11 8.02 27.13
CA SER A 39 24.91 8.56 26.05
C SER A 39 26.40 8.51 26.38
N ASP A 40 27.22 8.00 25.48
CA ASP A 40 28.56 8.54 25.26
C ASP A 40 29.00 8.24 23.83
N GLY A 41 29.51 9.29 23.17
CA GLY A 41 29.89 9.30 21.80
C GLY A 41 31.25 8.62 21.55
N ALA A 42 31.40 8.13 20.35
CA ALA A 42 32.63 8.18 19.57
C ALA A 42 32.31 7.67 18.15
N ALA A 43 32.66 8.46 17.18
CA ALA A 43 32.68 8.04 15.77
C ALA A 43 33.84 7.07 15.58
N ASP A 44 33.56 5.89 15.03
CA ASP A 44 34.59 4.98 14.55
C ASP A 44 34.58 4.93 13.01
N PRO A 45 35.79 4.91 12.39
CA PRO A 45 35.91 5.00 10.94
C PRO A 45 35.64 3.66 10.27
N ALA A 46 35.10 3.77 9.08
CA ALA A 46 34.76 2.77 8.09
C ALA A 46 35.65 1.52 8.08
N THR A 47 35.06 0.38 8.42
CA THR A 47 35.47 -0.92 7.90
C THR A 47 34.31 -1.47 7.08
N GLY A 48 34.56 -1.75 5.81
CA GLY A 48 33.57 -2.24 4.86
C GLY A 48 32.92 -3.53 5.30
N SER A 49 31.78 -3.42 5.99
CA SER A 49 30.87 -4.51 6.24
C SER A 49 29.98 -4.64 4.99
N GLY A 50 29.94 -5.81 4.37
CA GLY A 50 29.15 -6.12 3.17
C GLY A 50 27.61 -6.10 3.42
N VAL A 51 27.12 -5.09 4.13
CA VAL A 51 25.69 -4.80 4.23
C VAL A 51 25.33 -4.09 2.94
N PRO A 52 24.34 -4.60 2.17
CA PRO A 52 23.89 -3.92 0.97
C PRO A 52 23.51 -2.48 1.30
N ASP A 53 23.97 -1.55 0.45
CA ASP A 53 23.59 -0.14 0.60
C ASP A 53 22.06 0.01 0.59
N PHE A 54 21.53 0.98 1.31
CA PHE A 54 20.08 1.18 1.40
C PHE A 54 19.55 1.54 0.00
N PRO A 55 18.52 0.82 -0.52
CA PRO A 55 18.02 1.08 -1.85
C PRO A 55 17.47 2.51 -1.96
N ALA A 56 18.00 3.27 -2.90
CA ALA A 56 17.56 4.63 -3.18
C ALA A 56 17.09 4.75 -4.63
N LEU A 57 16.06 5.57 -4.87
CA LEU A 57 15.62 5.86 -6.23
C LEU A 57 16.63 6.78 -6.93
N ALA A 58 16.93 6.47 -8.19
CA ALA A 58 17.72 7.36 -9.03
C ALA A 58 16.95 8.65 -9.34
N GLN A 59 17.68 9.74 -9.61
CA GLN A 59 17.06 11.06 -9.85
C GLN A 59 16.12 11.06 -11.06
N GLU A 60 16.38 10.20 -12.03
CA GLU A 60 15.58 9.99 -13.24
C GLU A 60 14.15 9.49 -12.92
N ALA A 61 13.94 8.87 -11.76
CA ALA A 61 12.61 8.46 -11.31
C ALA A 61 11.69 9.66 -10.98
N PHE A 62 12.28 10.81 -10.63
CA PHE A 62 11.54 12.00 -10.20
C PHE A 62 11.19 12.94 -11.37
N HIS A 63 10.45 12.43 -12.35
CA HIS A 63 9.98 13.20 -13.51
C HIS A 63 8.45 13.29 -13.55
N GLY A 64 7.91 14.19 -14.38
CA GLY A 64 6.49 14.43 -14.54
C GLY A 64 5.81 14.86 -13.24
N LEU A 65 4.48 14.83 -13.22
CA LEU A 65 3.66 15.30 -12.10
C LEU A 65 4.01 14.63 -10.77
N ALA A 66 4.24 13.31 -10.78
CA ALA A 66 4.59 12.59 -9.54
C ALA A 66 5.94 13.04 -8.97
N GLY A 67 6.93 13.27 -9.84
CA GLY A 67 8.22 13.83 -9.46
C GLY A 67 8.10 15.27 -8.94
N GLU A 68 7.26 16.10 -9.54
CA GLU A 68 6.99 17.45 -9.09
C GLU A 68 6.32 17.47 -7.71
N ILE A 69 5.34 16.62 -7.47
CA ILE A 69 4.70 16.44 -6.16
C ILE A 69 5.76 16.08 -5.11
N ALA A 70 6.59 15.05 -5.38
CA ALA A 70 7.62 14.62 -4.45
C ALA A 70 8.63 15.73 -4.15
N LYS A 71 9.12 16.43 -5.16
CA LYS A 71 10.07 17.55 -5.04
C LYS A 71 9.46 18.75 -4.29
N THR A 72 8.17 18.99 -4.43
CA THR A 72 7.47 20.07 -3.73
C THR A 72 7.31 19.77 -2.24
N ILE A 73 7.04 18.52 -1.89
CA ILE A 73 6.85 18.11 -0.50
C ILE A 73 8.18 17.93 0.24
N GLU A 74 9.20 17.43 -0.45
CA GLU A 74 10.48 16.99 0.14
C GLU A 74 11.13 18.01 1.07
N PRO A 75 11.23 19.31 0.72
CA PRO A 75 11.85 20.31 1.60
C PRO A 75 11.15 20.47 2.97
N HIS A 76 9.86 20.09 3.04
CA HIS A 76 8.99 20.31 4.18
C HIS A 76 8.68 19.05 4.98
N THR A 77 9.39 17.96 4.74
CA THR A 77 9.18 16.68 5.42
C THR A 77 10.48 15.96 5.73
N GLU A 78 10.44 15.11 6.74
CA GLU A 78 11.54 14.19 7.09
C GLU A 78 11.36 12.81 6.42
N SER A 79 10.29 12.62 5.65
CA SER A 79 9.95 11.36 5.04
C SER A 79 10.83 11.06 3.82
N ASP A 80 10.96 9.79 3.50
CA ASP A 80 11.72 9.32 2.34
C ASP A 80 11.09 9.81 1.03
N GLN A 81 11.90 10.23 0.09
CA GLN A 81 11.45 10.65 -1.24
C GLN A 81 10.75 9.53 -2.01
N ALA A 82 11.18 8.26 -1.81
CA ALA A 82 10.54 7.11 -2.41
C ALA A 82 9.09 6.96 -1.93
N LEU A 83 8.81 7.23 -0.64
CA LEU A 83 7.45 7.24 -0.12
C LEU A 83 6.62 8.34 -0.79
N LEU A 84 7.17 9.55 -0.94
CA LEU A 84 6.45 10.67 -1.55
C LEU A 84 6.10 10.39 -3.01
N LEU A 85 7.05 9.85 -3.78
CA LEU A 85 6.86 9.52 -5.18
C LEU A 85 5.86 8.39 -5.37
N ILE A 86 6.10 7.24 -4.75
CA ILE A 86 5.24 6.07 -4.91
C ILE A 86 3.87 6.30 -4.28
N GLY A 87 3.81 6.93 -3.10
CA GLY A 87 2.55 7.35 -2.49
C GLY A 87 1.75 8.26 -3.43
N GLY A 88 2.39 9.28 -4.00
CA GLY A 88 1.77 10.16 -5.00
C GLY A 88 1.21 9.40 -6.19
N LEU A 89 1.94 8.43 -6.73
CA LEU A 89 1.46 7.57 -7.83
C LEU A 89 0.25 6.72 -7.43
N VAL A 90 0.23 6.14 -6.22
CA VAL A 90 -0.91 5.35 -5.73
C VAL A 90 -2.16 6.22 -5.58
N TYR A 91 -2.03 7.40 -4.95
CA TYR A 91 -3.13 8.34 -4.80
C TYR A 91 -3.66 8.81 -6.16
N PHE A 92 -2.77 9.22 -7.05
CA PHE A 92 -3.13 9.70 -8.39
C PHE A 92 -3.82 8.63 -9.21
N GLY A 93 -3.25 7.41 -9.26
CA GLY A 93 -3.83 6.29 -9.98
C GLY A 93 -5.23 5.93 -9.48
N ASN A 94 -5.46 5.97 -8.15
CA ASN A 94 -6.78 5.70 -7.59
C ASN A 94 -7.79 6.81 -7.92
N VAL A 95 -7.38 8.08 -7.87
CA VAL A 95 -8.26 9.21 -8.26
C VAL A 95 -8.70 9.12 -9.71
N LEU A 96 -7.81 8.69 -10.61
CA LEU A 96 -8.13 8.52 -12.04
C LEU A 96 -9.17 7.41 -12.30
N GLY A 97 -9.22 6.39 -11.45
CA GLY A 97 -10.14 5.26 -11.63
C GLY A 97 -9.86 4.47 -12.91
N HIS A 98 -10.91 3.91 -13.52
CA HIS A 98 -10.82 3.09 -14.73
C HIS A 98 -10.72 3.89 -16.04
N GLY A 99 -10.52 5.21 -15.99
CA GLY A 99 -10.40 6.04 -17.19
C GLY A 99 -9.20 5.64 -18.06
N PRO A 100 -7.97 5.95 -17.62
CA PRO A 100 -6.76 5.56 -18.33
C PRO A 100 -6.44 4.09 -18.11
N ARG A 101 -6.00 3.41 -19.17
CA ARG A 101 -5.56 2.01 -19.11
C ARG A 101 -4.55 1.70 -20.20
N LEU A 102 -3.67 0.76 -19.92
CA LEU A 102 -2.81 0.13 -20.90
C LEU A 102 -3.40 -1.23 -21.26
N VAL A 103 -3.46 -1.58 -22.55
CA VAL A 103 -3.93 -2.92 -22.97
C VAL A 103 -2.72 -3.72 -23.44
N ILE A 104 -2.46 -4.85 -22.76
CA ILE A 104 -1.38 -5.77 -23.11
C ILE A 104 -2.00 -7.14 -23.38
N GLU A 105 -1.77 -7.66 -24.60
CA GLU A 105 -2.34 -8.96 -25.05
C GLU A 105 -3.86 -9.09 -24.83
N GLY A 106 -4.60 -7.97 -24.99
CA GLY A 106 -6.05 -7.91 -24.79
C GLY A 106 -6.49 -7.71 -23.34
N THR A 107 -5.57 -7.73 -22.38
CA THR A 107 -5.88 -7.49 -20.97
C THR A 107 -5.70 -6.02 -20.60
N PRO A 108 -6.73 -5.34 -20.08
CA PRO A 108 -6.60 -3.97 -19.61
C PRO A 108 -5.87 -3.92 -18.27
N HIS A 109 -4.89 -3.02 -18.14
CA HIS A 109 -4.18 -2.71 -16.91
C HIS A 109 -4.50 -1.28 -16.51
N PHE A 110 -5.04 -1.11 -15.32
CA PHE A 110 -5.43 0.16 -14.75
C PHE A 110 -4.38 0.70 -13.78
N PRO A 111 -4.39 2.00 -13.43
CA PRO A 111 -3.40 2.59 -12.53
C PRO A 111 -3.65 2.32 -11.05
N ASN A 112 -4.25 1.19 -10.70
CA ASN A 112 -4.48 0.76 -9.33
C ASN A 112 -3.24 0.04 -8.78
N LEU A 113 -2.48 0.72 -7.91
CA LEU A 113 -1.25 0.19 -7.34
C LEU A 113 -1.46 -0.26 -5.90
N TYR A 114 -0.73 -1.31 -5.50
CA TYR A 114 -0.56 -1.73 -4.10
C TYR A 114 0.88 -1.47 -3.68
N ALA A 115 1.09 -0.71 -2.62
CA ALA A 115 2.42 -0.39 -2.11
C ALA A 115 2.53 -0.70 -0.61
N LEU A 116 3.63 -1.34 -0.22
CA LEU A 116 4.02 -1.54 1.17
C LEU A 116 5.28 -0.72 1.47
N PHE A 117 5.14 0.28 2.31
CA PHE A 117 6.25 1.07 2.80
C PHE A 117 6.88 0.36 4.01
N VAL A 118 8.06 -0.20 3.79
CA VAL A 118 8.81 -0.99 4.76
C VAL A 118 9.88 -0.13 5.40
N GLY A 119 9.81 0.08 6.70
CA GLY A 119 10.79 0.88 7.43
C GLY A 119 10.57 0.77 8.92
N ASP A 120 11.56 1.17 9.71
CA ASP A 120 11.50 1.12 11.17
C ASP A 120 10.30 1.88 11.75
N THR A 121 9.87 1.48 12.94
CA THR A 121 8.81 2.18 13.68
C THR A 121 9.18 3.64 13.87
N SER A 122 8.22 4.51 14.03
CA SER A 122 8.29 5.96 14.27
C SER A 122 9.44 6.73 13.56
N LYS A 123 10.63 6.12 13.46
CA LYS A 123 11.84 6.73 12.87
C LYS A 123 11.73 6.94 11.35
N ALA A 124 11.03 6.09 10.63
CA ALA A 124 10.88 6.19 9.16
C ALA A 124 9.84 7.23 8.71
N ARG A 125 9.12 7.88 9.63
CA ARG A 125 8.14 8.95 9.33
C ARG A 125 7.09 8.59 8.26
N LYS A 126 6.75 7.29 8.13
CA LYS A 126 5.83 6.81 7.08
C LYS A 126 4.48 7.52 7.10
N GLY A 127 3.84 7.62 8.27
CA GLY A 127 2.54 8.31 8.42
C GLY A 127 2.61 9.81 8.14
N THR A 128 3.74 10.46 8.47
CA THR A 128 3.95 11.88 8.14
C THR A 128 4.03 12.09 6.63
N GLY A 129 4.77 11.24 5.92
CA GLY A 129 4.88 11.32 4.46
C GLY A 129 3.56 11.08 3.75
N ASP A 130 2.82 10.04 4.15
CA ASP A 130 1.47 9.79 3.63
C ASP A 130 0.53 10.97 3.87
N GLY A 131 0.55 11.55 5.08
CA GLY A 131 -0.24 12.74 5.40
C GLY A 131 0.09 13.96 4.54
N ARG A 132 1.37 14.14 4.15
CA ARG A 132 1.77 15.22 3.23
C ARG A 132 1.26 14.98 1.81
N VAL A 133 1.38 13.77 1.30
CA VAL A 133 0.80 13.40 -0.01
C VAL A 133 -0.72 13.62 0.02
N ARG A 134 -1.41 13.09 1.03
CA ARG A 134 -2.85 13.24 1.20
C ARG A 134 -3.30 14.70 1.23
N GLN A 135 -2.51 15.61 1.80
CA GLN A 135 -2.84 17.03 1.85
C GLN A 135 -3.04 17.63 0.46
N ILE A 136 -2.18 17.28 -0.53
CA ILE A 136 -2.32 17.74 -1.92
C ILE A 136 -3.62 17.22 -2.54
N PHE A 137 -3.92 15.95 -2.34
CA PHE A 137 -5.15 15.35 -2.89
C PHE A 137 -6.42 15.82 -2.19
N ASN A 138 -6.34 16.24 -0.92
CA ASN A 138 -7.47 16.90 -0.24
C ASN A 138 -7.86 18.23 -0.91
N GLU A 139 -6.90 18.93 -1.52
CA GLU A 139 -7.19 20.15 -2.28
C GLU A 139 -7.70 19.84 -3.68
N ALA A 140 -7.12 18.85 -4.35
CA ALA A 140 -7.47 18.49 -5.74
C ALA A 140 -8.76 17.66 -5.85
N ALA A 141 -9.04 16.78 -4.90
CA ALA A 141 -10.16 15.84 -4.93
C ALA A 141 -10.77 15.62 -3.51
N PRO A 142 -11.32 16.67 -2.87
CA PRO A 142 -11.73 16.63 -1.44
C PRO A 142 -12.83 15.59 -1.17
N ALA A 143 -13.80 15.45 -2.06
CA ALA A 143 -14.87 14.46 -1.91
C ALA A 143 -14.34 13.02 -1.96
N TRP A 144 -13.44 12.72 -2.90
CA TRP A 144 -12.80 11.42 -2.98
C TRP A 144 -11.96 11.14 -1.72
N CYS A 145 -11.14 12.08 -1.26
CA CYS A 145 -10.35 11.93 -0.03
C CYS A 145 -11.22 11.64 1.19
N LYS A 146 -12.39 12.30 1.28
CA LYS A 146 -13.32 12.14 2.41
C LYS A 146 -14.03 10.79 2.40
N TYR A 147 -14.47 10.34 1.23
CA TYR A 147 -15.40 9.20 1.14
C TYR A 147 -14.74 7.92 0.64
N ARG A 148 -13.64 8.03 -0.11
CA ARG A 148 -13.03 6.87 -0.79
C ARG A 148 -11.66 6.46 -0.25
N ILE A 149 -11.10 7.18 0.74
CA ILE A 149 -9.93 6.73 1.51
C ILE A 149 -10.42 6.08 2.79
N LYS A 150 -10.09 4.80 2.97
CA LYS A 150 -10.51 3.98 4.11
C LYS A 150 -9.33 3.31 4.79
N SER A 151 -9.56 2.83 6.01
CA SER A 151 -8.63 2.00 6.79
C SER A 151 -9.39 0.85 7.44
N GLY A 152 -8.71 -0.05 8.16
CA GLY A 152 -9.36 -1.14 8.86
C GLY A 152 -9.58 -2.38 7.99
N LEU A 153 -8.63 -2.69 7.10
CA LEU A 153 -8.67 -3.87 6.24
C LEU A 153 -8.63 -5.16 7.08
N SER A 154 -9.76 -5.82 7.25
CA SER A 154 -9.93 -6.98 8.14
C SER A 154 -10.61 -8.19 7.51
N SER A 155 -11.38 -8.03 6.44
CA SER A 155 -12.04 -9.12 5.73
C SER A 155 -12.28 -8.81 4.25
N GLY A 156 -12.42 -9.87 3.44
CA GLY A 156 -12.75 -9.75 2.01
C GLY A 156 -14.15 -9.20 1.80
N GLU A 157 -15.10 -9.65 2.60
CA GLU A 157 -16.49 -9.19 2.54
C GLU A 157 -16.61 -7.69 2.87
N GLY A 158 -15.87 -7.22 3.87
CA GLY A 158 -15.79 -5.80 4.22
C GLY A 158 -15.25 -4.97 3.05
N LEU A 159 -14.23 -5.48 2.36
CA LEU A 159 -13.66 -4.81 1.19
C LEU A 159 -14.66 -4.75 0.02
N ILE A 160 -15.38 -5.85 -0.27
CA ILE A 160 -16.44 -5.87 -1.30
C ILE A 160 -17.56 -4.89 -0.92
N ASN A 161 -17.95 -4.86 0.35
CA ASN A 161 -19.01 -3.98 0.83
C ASN A 161 -18.72 -2.49 0.58
N GLU A 162 -17.45 -2.06 0.68
CA GLU A 162 -17.06 -0.65 0.42
C GLU A 162 -17.20 -0.23 -1.05
N VAL A 163 -17.33 -1.17 -1.99
CA VAL A 163 -17.49 -0.92 -3.42
C VAL A 163 -18.70 -1.66 -4.03
N ARG A 164 -19.64 -2.11 -3.18
CA ARG A 164 -20.75 -2.96 -3.57
C ARG A 164 -21.70 -2.31 -4.58
N ASP A 165 -22.36 -3.17 -5.33
CA ASP A 165 -23.36 -2.74 -6.29
C ASP A 165 -24.70 -2.45 -5.63
N ARG A 166 -25.52 -1.68 -6.30
CA ARG A 166 -26.92 -1.45 -5.97
C ARG A 166 -27.71 -2.75 -6.08
N VAL A 167 -28.57 -3.04 -5.11
CA VAL A 167 -29.42 -4.22 -5.10
C VAL A 167 -30.89 -3.82 -5.18
N VAL A 168 -31.55 -4.32 -6.22
CA VAL A 168 -32.99 -4.13 -6.46
C VAL A 168 -33.68 -5.47 -6.37
N LYS A 169 -34.82 -5.56 -5.72
CA LYS A 169 -35.70 -6.72 -5.74
C LYS A 169 -37.00 -6.35 -6.44
N THR A 170 -37.45 -7.25 -7.31
CA THR A 170 -38.74 -7.14 -7.99
C THR A 170 -39.73 -8.06 -7.25
N ASN A 171 -40.89 -7.55 -6.86
CA ASN A 171 -41.96 -8.31 -6.25
C ASN A 171 -42.75 -9.11 -7.30
N ALA A 172 -43.70 -9.95 -6.85
CA ALA A 172 -44.53 -10.76 -7.74
C ALA A 172 -45.42 -9.91 -8.70
N GLN A 173 -45.65 -8.64 -8.38
CA GLN A 173 -46.41 -7.68 -9.17
C GLN A 173 -45.56 -6.91 -10.21
N GLY A 174 -44.24 -7.19 -10.25
CA GLY A 174 -43.32 -6.49 -11.16
C GLY A 174 -42.82 -5.13 -10.64
N GLU A 175 -43.12 -4.77 -9.40
CA GLU A 175 -42.65 -3.52 -8.80
C GLU A 175 -41.22 -3.71 -8.27
N GLU A 176 -40.35 -2.75 -8.61
CA GLU A 176 -38.96 -2.73 -8.16
C GLU A 176 -38.83 -1.98 -6.82
N ARG A 177 -38.15 -2.61 -5.88
CA ARG A 177 -37.78 -2.00 -4.60
C ARG A 177 -36.26 -2.04 -4.43
N VAL A 178 -35.67 -0.89 -4.20
CA VAL A 178 -34.26 -0.79 -3.83
C VAL A 178 -34.06 -1.34 -2.43
N ILE A 179 -33.19 -2.32 -2.29
CA ILE A 179 -32.83 -2.95 -1.02
C ILE A 179 -31.53 -2.36 -0.47
N ASP A 180 -30.58 -2.06 -1.34
CA ASP A 180 -29.33 -1.40 -1.02
C ASP A 180 -28.98 -0.45 -2.17
N GLU A 181 -28.71 0.81 -1.87
CA GLU A 181 -28.32 1.80 -2.89
C GLU A 181 -26.93 1.53 -3.46
N GLY A 182 -26.13 0.70 -2.79
CA GLY A 182 -24.78 0.40 -3.21
C GLY A 182 -23.83 1.60 -3.08
N VAL A 183 -22.74 1.53 -3.81
CA VAL A 183 -21.73 2.59 -3.87
C VAL A 183 -21.41 2.88 -5.33
N ASP A 184 -21.73 4.08 -5.80
CA ASP A 184 -21.54 4.48 -7.20
C ASP A 184 -20.07 4.67 -7.54
N ASP A 185 -19.31 5.37 -6.67
CA ASP A 185 -17.88 5.56 -6.84
C ASP A 185 -17.12 4.29 -6.46
N LYS A 186 -16.71 3.53 -7.48
CA LYS A 186 -16.02 2.24 -7.31
C LYS A 186 -14.53 2.39 -6.99
N ARG A 187 -14.00 3.61 -6.93
CA ARG A 187 -12.63 3.88 -6.49
C ARG A 187 -12.53 3.68 -4.99
N LEU A 188 -11.50 3.01 -4.53
CA LEU A 188 -11.25 2.79 -3.10
C LEU A 188 -9.74 2.74 -2.85
N LEU A 189 -9.23 3.67 -2.05
CA LEU A 189 -7.88 3.64 -1.55
C LEU A 189 -7.89 3.18 -0.09
N ILE A 190 -7.26 2.04 0.17
CA ILE A 190 -7.03 1.56 1.53
C ILE A 190 -5.68 2.09 2.02
N VAL A 191 -5.67 2.84 3.12
CA VAL A 191 -4.45 3.29 3.80
C VAL A 191 -4.38 2.62 5.16
N GLN A 192 -3.43 1.72 5.32
CA GLN A 192 -3.28 0.91 6.52
C GLN A 192 -1.96 1.26 7.23
N SER A 193 -2.05 2.06 8.28
CA SER A 193 -0.88 2.52 9.05
C SER A 193 -0.15 1.40 9.78
N GLU A 194 -0.84 0.28 10.07
CA GLU A 194 -0.31 -0.94 10.67
C GLU A 194 -0.74 -2.14 9.82
N PHE A 195 0.01 -2.41 8.76
CA PHE A 195 -0.34 -3.47 7.81
C PHE A 195 -0.18 -4.88 8.38
N ALA A 196 0.56 -5.03 9.49
CA ALA A 196 0.69 -6.29 10.20
C ALA A 196 -0.67 -6.90 10.58
N GLY A 197 -1.64 -6.07 11.01
CA GLY A 197 -3.01 -6.52 11.29
C GLY A 197 -3.73 -7.08 10.06
N ALA A 198 -3.55 -6.50 8.88
CA ALA A 198 -4.09 -7.03 7.63
C ALA A 198 -3.43 -8.37 7.23
N LEU A 199 -2.10 -8.50 7.41
CA LEU A 199 -1.41 -9.77 7.18
C LEU A 199 -1.90 -10.88 8.12
N GLN A 200 -2.20 -10.56 9.38
CA GLN A 200 -2.81 -11.51 10.31
C GLN A 200 -4.24 -11.89 9.88
N ALA A 201 -5.03 -10.93 9.38
CA ALA A 201 -6.37 -11.20 8.87
C ALA A 201 -6.37 -12.12 7.65
N LEU A 202 -5.33 -12.03 6.80
CA LEU A 202 -5.13 -12.94 5.66
C LEU A 202 -4.95 -14.40 6.08
N LYS A 203 -4.34 -14.63 7.26
CA LYS A 203 -4.03 -15.98 7.78
C LYS A 203 -5.20 -16.65 8.50
N ARG A 204 -6.29 -15.95 8.77
CA ARG A 204 -7.46 -16.53 9.42
C ARG A 204 -8.05 -17.61 8.53
N GLU A 205 -8.44 -18.74 9.13
CA GLU A 205 -9.14 -19.82 8.44
C GLU A 205 -10.43 -19.28 7.80
N GLY A 206 -10.68 -19.66 6.55
CA GLY A 206 -11.83 -19.19 5.78
C GLY A 206 -11.75 -17.74 5.29
N SER A 207 -10.63 -17.03 5.47
CA SER A 207 -10.47 -15.65 5.02
C SER A 207 -10.51 -15.55 3.50
N LEU A 208 -11.46 -14.77 2.97
CA LEU A 208 -11.54 -14.43 1.54
C LEU A 208 -10.62 -13.26 1.17
N LEU A 209 -9.99 -12.61 2.13
CA LEU A 209 -9.27 -11.35 1.94
C LEU A 209 -8.15 -11.47 0.89
N SER A 210 -7.39 -12.57 0.89
CA SER A 210 -6.31 -12.79 -0.09
C SER A 210 -6.85 -12.86 -1.52
N THR A 211 -7.94 -13.59 -1.73
CA THR A 211 -8.57 -13.73 -3.05
C THR A 211 -9.15 -12.41 -3.52
N VAL A 212 -9.90 -11.71 -2.65
CA VAL A 212 -10.54 -10.43 -2.96
C VAL A 212 -9.49 -9.35 -3.29
N LEU A 213 -8.35 -9.31 -2.57
CA LEU A 213 -7.27 -8.38 -2.90
C LEU A 213 -6.63 -8.68 -4.25
N ARG A 214 -6.43 -9.95 -4.61
CA ARG A 214 -5.87 -10.33 -5.91
C ARG A 214 -6.81 -9.98 -7.05
N ASP A 215 -8.09 -10.32 -6.90
CA ASP A 215 -9.11 -10.00 -7.91
C ASP A 215 -9.31 -8.48 -8.05
N GLY A 216 -9.27 -7.74 -6.93
CA GLY A 216 -9.32 -6.28 -6.92
C GLY A 216 -8.10 -5.63 -7.60
N TRP A 217 -6.90 -6.21 -7.45
CA TRP A 217 -5.71 -5.75 -8.17
C TRP A 217 -5.81 -6.01 -9.68
N ASP A 218 -6.36 -7.18 -10.06
CA ASP A 218 -6.62 -7.55 -11.45
C ASP A 218 -7.85 -6.79 -12.02
N SER A 219 -8.49 -5.92 -11.23
CA SER A 219 -9.72 -5.18 -11.60
C SER A 219 -10.87 -6.07 -12.06
N ARG A 220 -10.96 -7.28 -11.49
CA ARG A 220 -12.07 -8.20 -11.72
C ARG A 220 -13.26 -7.85 -10.86
N ASP A 221 -14.46 -8.26 -11.32
CA ASP A 221 -15.66 -8.20 -10.48
C ASP A 221 -15.44 -9.02 -9.20
N LEU A 222 -15.88 -8.47 -8.08
CA LEU A 222 -15.79 -9.11 -6.78
C LEU A 222 -17.16 -9.64 -6.39
N ALA A 223 -17.23 -10.86 -5.82
CA ALA A 223 -18.46 -11.41 -5.32
C ALA A 223 -18.25 -12.41 -4.20
N THR A 224 -19.25 -12.54 -3.32
CA THR A 224 -19.36 -13.67 -2.40
C THR A 224 -20.41 -14.65 -2.91
N LEU A 225 -20.04 -15.95 -3.04
CA LEU A 225 -20.96 -17.00 -3.45
C LEU A 225 -21.63 -17.61 -2.22
N VAL A 226 -22.48 -16.82 -1.54
CA VAL A 226 -23.23 -17.26 -0.36
C VAL A 226 -24.72 -17.29 -0.66
N LYS A 227 -25.45 -18.22 -0.02
CA LYS A 227 -26.91 -18.39 -0.22
C LYS A 227 -27.74 -17.19 0.24
N HIS A 228 -27.30 -16.55 1.31
CA HIS A 228 -28.00 -15.41 1.91
C HIS A 228 -27.11 -14.15 1.84
N SER A 229 -27.69 -13.02 1.44
CA SER A 229 -27.02 -11.72 1.34
C SER A 229 -25.70 -11.73 0.54
N PRO A 230 -25.70 -12.21 -0.72
CA PRO A 230 -24.51 -12.17 -1.55
C PRO A 230 -24.09 -10.73 -1.80
N LEU A 231 -22.81 -10.46 -1.65
CA LEU A 231 -22.20 -9.18 -2.01
C LEU A 231 -21.64 -9.28 -3.43
N ARG A 232 -21.81 -8.23 -4.21
CA ARG A 232 -21.20 -8.07 -5.52
C ARG A 232 -20.69 -6.64 -5.71
N ALA A 233 -19.58 -6.51 -6.40
CA ALA A 233 -19.03 -5.22 -6.85
C ALA A 233 -18.50 -5.38 -8.27
N THR A 234 -19.06 -4.62 -9.20
CA THR A 234 -18.62 -4.59 -10.60
C THR A 234 -17.64 -3.44 -10.80
N ASN A 235 -16.62 -3.68 -11.63
CA ASN A 235 -15.58 -2.70 -11.97
C ASN A 235 -14.94 -2.01 -10.73
N PRO A 236 -14.54 -2.73 -9.69
CA PRO A 236 -13.90 -2.12 -8.52
C PRO A 236 -12.52 -1.58 -8.91
N HIS A 237 -12.18 -0.36 -8.44
CA HIS A 237 -10.86 0.23 -8.62
C HIS A 237 -10.19 0.43 -7.26
N ILE A 238 -9.45 -0.60 -6.83
CA ILE A 238 -8.88 -0.69 -5.49
C ILE A 238 -7.38 -0.46 -5.53
N SER A 239 -6.89 0.43 -4.67
CA SER A 239 -5.47 0.63 -4.41
C SER A 239 -5.19 0.44 -2.91
N VAL A 240 -3.97 0.03 -2.57
CA VAL A 240 -3.58 -0.22 -1.17
C VAL A 240 -2.26 0.47 -0.86
N ILE A 241 -2.23 1.19 0.24
CA ILE A 241 -1.01 1.65 0.91
C ILE A 241 -0.95 0.97 2.27
N GLY A 242 0.14 0.24 2.52
CA GLY A 242 0.41 -0.36 3.82
C GLY A 242 1.72 0.15 4.40
N HIS A 243 1.74 0.39 5.71
CA HIS A 243 2.97 0.69 6.44
C HIS A 243 3.29 -0.49 7.35
N ILE A 244 4.54 -0.97 7.29
CA ILE A 244 4.98 -2.13 8.06
C ILE A 244 6.44 -1.96 8.46
N THR A 245 6.87 -2.63 9.52
CA THR A 245 8.29 -2.74 9.85
C THR A 245 8.93 -3.91 9.12
N LYS A 246 10.25 -3.87 8.95
CA LYS A 246 11.00 -4.99 8.37
C LYS A 246 10.78 -6.28 9.15
N SER A 247 10.86 -6.20 10.48
CA SER A 247 10.68 -7.37 11.37
C SER A 247 9.29 -7.99 11.27
N GLU A 248 8.23 -7.17 11.28
CA GLU A 248 6.86 -7.66 11.10
C GLU A 248 6.65 -8.27 9.71
N LEU A 249 7.17 -7.63 8.66
CA LEU A 249 7.07 -8.16 7.31
C LEU A 249 7.70 -9.53 7.19
N VAL A 250 8.94 -9.70 7.67
CA VAL A 250 9.66 -10.99 7.65
C VAL A 250 8.93 -12.05 8.45
N TYR A 251 8.41 -11.69 9.62
CA TYR A 251 7.71 -12.62 10.51
C TYR A 251 6.33 -13.04 9.96
N LEU A 252 5.59 -12.11 9.37
CA LEU A 252 4.21 -12.34 8.94
C LEU A 252 4.08 -12.79 7.48
N MET A 253 5.04 -12.46 6.62
CA MET A 253 5.01 -12.83 5.21
C MET A 253 5.63 -14.21 5.06
N ASP A 254 4.78 -15.21 5.06
CA ASP A 254 5.17 -16.60 4.90
C ASP A 254 5.25 -17.01 3.41
N GLN A 255 5.76 -18.23 3.19
CA GLN A 255 5.87 -18.82 1.85
C GLN A 255 4.51 -18.94 1.15
N LEU A 256 3.43 -19.14 1.90
CA LEU A 256 2.09 -19.29 1.31
C LEU A 256 1.60 -17.97 0.69
N SER A 257 1.82 -16.85 1.37
CA SER A 257 1.45 -15.52 0.85
C SER A 257 2.26 -15.14 -0.39
N MET A 258 3.48 -15.65 -0.52
CA MET A 258 4.29 -15.50 -1.73
C MET A 258 3.84 -16.46 -2.83
N ALA A 259 3.61 -17.74 -2.49
CA ALA A 259 3.23 -18.78 -3.43
C ALA A 259 1.86 -18.54 -4.10
N ASN A 260 0.90 -17.95 -3.39
CA ASN A 260 -0.42 -17.65 -3.95
C ASN A 260 -0.46 -16.37 -4.81
N GLY A 261 0.68 -15.69 -5.01
CA GLY A 261 0.84 -14.53 -5.86
C GLY A 261 0.34 -13.20 -5.27
N LEU A 262 -0.12 -13.16 -4.02
CA LEU A 262 -0.51 -11.90 -3.37
C LEU A 262 0.69 -10.97 -3.19
N GLY A 263 1.82 -11.50 -2.74
CA GLY A 263 3.05 -10.73 -2.58
C GLY A 263 3.52 -10.07 -3.87
N ASN A 264 3.35 -10.74 -5.02
CA ASN A 264 3.75 -10.22 -6.34
C ASN A 264 2.92 -9.01 -6.80
N ARG A 265 1.82 -8.70 -6.13
CA ARG A 265 0.97 -7.55 -6.43
C ARG A 265 1.34 -6.31 -5.65
N PHE A 266 2.25 -6.43 -4.70
CA PHE A 266 2.72 -5.30 -3.90
C PHE A 266 4.09 -4.80 -4.35
N LEU A 267 4.22 -3.50 -4.46
CA LEU A 267 5.50 -2.81 -4.52
C LEU A 267 6.04 -2.69 -3.10
N PHE A 268 7.16 -3.36 -2.81
CA PHE A 268 7.85 -3.22 -1.54
C PHE A 268 8.82 -2.04 -1.63
N VAL A 269 8.56 -1.00 -0.88
CA VAL A 269 9.34 0.23 -0.90
C VAL A 269 10.04 0.39 0.44
N CYS A 270 11.35 0.20 0.46
CA CYS A 270 12.15 0.47 1.65
C CYS A 270 12.20 1.98 1.89
N VAL A 271 11.90 2.39 3.13
CA VAL A 271 11.85 3.81 3.50
C VAL A 271 12.54 4.07 4.83
N ARG A 272 13.22 5.19 4.90
CA ARG A 272 13.88 5.69 6.11
C ARG A 272 13.62 7.19 6.28
N ARG A 273 13.97 7.71 7.43
CA ARG A 273 13.97 9.16 7.61
C ARG A 273 15.07 9.77 6.75
N SER A 274 14.70 10.71 5.86
CA SER A 274 15.64 11.31 4.92
C SER A 274 16.53 12.38 5.58
N LYS A 275 15.98 13.14 6.53
CA LYS A 275 16.64 14.25 7.22
C LYS A 275 15.97 14.55 8.56
N ALA A 276 16.59 15.38 9.38
CA ALA A 276 15.98 15.92 10.58
C ALA A 276 15.55 17.37 10.32
N LEU A 277 14.28 17.67 10.56
CA LEU A 277 13.74 19.02 10.52
C LEU A 277 13.28 19.40 11.93
N PRO A 278 14.12 20.07 12.72
CA PRO A 278 13.79 20.43 14.11
C PRO A 278 12.62 21.41 14.20
N PHE A 279 12.40 22.20 13.14
CA PHE A 279 11.25 23.10 13.02
C PHE A 279 10.56 22.81 11.70
N SER A 280 9.36 22.22 11.76
CA SER A 280 8.55 22.03 10.55
C SER A 280 7.98 23.39 10.14
N GLU A 281 8.49 23.97 9.06
CA GLU A 281 7.79 25.06 8.41
C GLU A 281 6.43 24.56 7.89
N ILE A 282 5.37 25.30 8.25
CA ILE A 282 4.05 25.09 7.65
C ILE A 282 4.23 25.39 6.16
N CYS A 283 3.98 24.41 5.31
CA CYS A 283 3.95 24.61 3.86
C CYS A 283 2.90 25.70 3.58
N ARG A 284 3.35 26.95 3.40
CA ARG A 284 2.46 28.05 3.06
C ARG A 284 1.98 27.79 1.64
N ARG A 285 0.65 27.90 1.44
CA ARG A 285 0.00 27.81 0.12
C ARG A 285 0.82 28.60 -0.90
N ARG A 286 1.46 27.94 -1.84
CA ARG A 286 1.79 28.57 -3.10
C ARG A 286 0.47 28.73 -3.85
N THR A 287 0.03 29.95 -4.03
CA THR A 287 -1.01 30.27 -5.01
C THR A 287 -0.44 29.86 -6.36
N TRP A 288 -1.05 28.88 -6.99
CA TRP A 288 -0.76 28.55 -8.38
C TRP A 288 -1.16 29.76 -9.23
N PRO A 289 -0.32 30.23 -10.15
CA PRO A 289 -0.76 31.23 -11.09
C PRO A 289 -1.91 30.67 -11.93
N ASN A 290 -2.97 31.49 -12.09
CA ASN A 290 -4.13 31.20 -12.90
C ASN A 290 -3.76 30.91 -14.36
#